data_0277a7a695e2a6b2b7ff7b9f3d8c85dc
#
_entry.id   0277a7a695e2a6b2b7ff7b9f3d8c85dc
#
_cell.length_a   1.000
_cell.length_b   1.000
_cell.length_c   1.000
_cell.angle_alpha   90.00
_cell.angle_beta   90.00
_cell.angle_gamma   90.00
#
_symmetry.space_group_name_H-M   'P 1'
#
loop_
_entity.id
_entity.type
_entity.pdbx_description
1 polymer ?
#
loop_
_entity_poly.entity_id
_entity_poly.type
_entity_poly.pdbx_seq_one_letter_code
_entity_poly.pdbx_strand_id
1 'polypeptide(L)'
;CKQEGHNRRSCSTSVSAPNIESETDVKATAPVKVEMPTLPPMDKTERVKRLREHLTLSKVNHEDQVMKLATLKEAHTYCVIHGLSAQQYGPLLERFIRTKFNYIKNKAKDCTGDCSKDGKNSEVKVSLGGATHTKFNFVQIRPSHDCETYILTAYNLSSENVESEGELYIFKVPKEEIKKIVVSFGGYAHGTIKEHGKITIETLNDKQSTKEYALRPTINDACWKALMPFRVPESGL
;
A
#
# COMPACT_ATOMS: atom_id res chain seq x y z
N CYS A 1 14.53 -36.05 24.52
CA CYS A 1 13.25 -36.76 24.41
C CYS A 1 12.45 -36.15 23.28
N LYS A 2 12.21 -36.98 22.28
CA LYS A 2 11.26 -36.71 21.18
C LYS A 2 9.84 -36.83 21.72
N GLN A 3 8.93 -35.94 21.34
CA GLN A 3 7.51 -36.29 21.28
C GLN A 3 6.88 -35.62 20.06
N GLU A 4 6.28 -36.50 19.30
CA GLU A 4 5.60 -36.29 18.02
C GLU A 4 4.22 -35.69 18.21
N GLY A 5 3.72 -35.09 17.12
CA GLY A 5 2.45 -34.40 17.04
C GLY A 5 1.21 -35.29 17.16
N HIS A 6 0.11 -34.68 17.53
CA HIS A 6 -1.23 -35.21 17.31
C HIS A 6 -2.16 -34.16 16.68
N ASN A 7 -2.54 -34.47 15.44
CA ASN A 7 -3.72 -33.96 14.75
C ASN A 7 -4.99 -34.37 15.51
N ARG A 8 -5.83 -33.44 15.91
CA ARG A 8 -7.19 -33.73 16.36
C ARG A 8 -8.19 -33.51 15.26
N ARG A 9 -8.72 -34.61 14.78
CA ARG A 9 -9.88 -34.71 13.91
C ARG A 9 -11.17 -34.35 14.66
N SER A 10 -12.07 -33.73 13.91
CA SER A 10 -13.47 -33.47 14.13
C SER A 10 -14.25 -34.53 14.91
N CYS A 11 -15.01 -34.10 15.92
CA CYS A 11 -16.07 -34.86 16.52
C CYS A 11 -17.41 -34.40 15.88
N SER A 12 -18.07 -35.32 15.17
CA SER A 12 -19.44 -35.18 14.70
C SER A 12 -20.41 -35.70 15.77
N THR A 13 -21.23 -34.85 16.34
CA THR A 13 -22.38 -35.23 17.14
C THR A 13 -23.61 -35.25 16.25
N SER A 14 -24.13 -36.48 16.08
CA SER A 14 -25.42 -36.74 15.47
C SER A 14 -26.54 -36.46 16.48
N VAL A 15 -27.46 -35.57 16.12
CA VAL A 15 -28.72 -35.37 16.82
C VAL A 15 -29.83 -35.90 15.94
N SER A 16 -30.54 -36.92 16.45
CA SER A 16 -31.70 -37.53 15.84
C SER A 16 -32.90 -36.56 15.90
N ALA A 17 -33.55 -36.33 14.76
CA ALA A 17 -34.85 -35.65 14.69
C ALA A 17 -36.01 -36.67 14.53
N PRO A 18 -37.18 -36.35 15.06
CA PRO A 18 -38.30 -37.29 15.06
C PRO A 18 -39.05 -37.34 13.72
N ASN A 19 -39.53 -38.54 13.39
CA ASN A 19 -40.44 -38.86 12.28
C ASN A 19 -41.75 -38.07 12.37
N ILE A 20 -42.10 -37.38 11.29
CA ILE A 20 -43.48 -36.99 11.01
C ILE A 20 -43.82 -37.50 9.61
N GLU A 21 -44.64 -38.53 9.57
CA GLU A 21 -45.30 -38.99 8.35
C GLU A 21 -46.41 -37.99 7.96
N SER A 22 -46.38 -37.50 6.73
CA SER A 22 -47.58 -37.08 6.03
C SER A 22 -47.36 -37.23 4.52
N GLU A 23 -48.06 -38.21 3.97
CA GLU A 23 -48.24 -38.45 2.55
C GLU A 23 -48.93 -37.23 1.88
N THR A 24 -48.29 -36.66 0.88
CA THR A 24 -48.99 -36.01 -0.24
C THR A 24 -48.23 -36.29 -1.52
N ASP A 25 -48.84 -37.09 -2.38
CA ASP A 25 -48.45 -37.35 -3.75
C ASP A 25 -48.36 -36.05 -4.55
N VAL A 26 -47.16 -35.58 -4.79
CA VAL A 26 -46.87 -34.55 -5.79
C VAL A 26 -46.10 -35.21 -6.92
N LYS A 27 -46.80 -35.43 -8.04
CA LYS A 27 -46.25 -35.87 -9.31
C LYS A 27 -45.02 -35.02 -9.68
N ALA A 28 -43.85 -35.64 -9.61
CA ALA A 28 -42.60 -35.00 -10.03
C ALA A 28 -42.63 -34.79 -11.56
N THR A 29 -42.79 -33.57 -11.98
CA THR A 29 -42.52 -33.15 -13.35
C THR A 29 -40.99 -33.13 -13.54
N ALA A 30 -40.52 -33.86 -14.53
CA ALA A 30 -39.12 -33.95 -14.89
C ALA A 30 -38.53 -32.54 -15.14
N PRO A 31 -37.28 -32.26 -14.73
CA PRO A 31 -36.65 -30.95 -14.95
C PRO A 31 -36.54 -30.69 -16.46
N VAL A 32 -37.17 -29.62 -16.91
CA VAL A 32 -36.99 -29.11 -18.27
C VAL A 32 -35.54 -28.71 -18.42
N LYS A 33 -34.76 -29.45 -19.22
CA LYS A 33 -33.41 -29.05 -19.67
C LYS A 33 -33.58 -27.78 -20.50
N VAL A 34 -33.28 -26.64 -19.89
CA VAL A 34 -33.08 -25.40 -20.65
C VAL A 34 -31.74 -25.56 -21.37
N GLU A 35 -31.78 -25.89 -22.64
CA GLU A 35 -30.60 -25.84 -23.49
C GLU A 35 -30.19 -24.37 -23.63
N MET A 36 -29.07 -24.01 -22.99
CA MET A 36 -28.47 -22.74 -23.24
C MET A 36 -28.03 -22.66 -24.70
N PRO A 37 -28.35 -21.58 -25.41
CA PRO A 37 -27.92 -21.43 -26.79
C PRO A 37 -26.38 -21.48 -26.84
N THR A 38 -25.83 -22.51 -27.47
CA THR A 38 -24.41 -22.63 -27.76
C THR A 38 -24.04 -21.55 -28.77
N LEU A 39 -23.33 -20.54 -28.31
CA LEU A 39 -22.74 -19.54 -29.20
C LEU A 39 -21.79 -20.25 -30.21
N PRO A 40 -21.82 -19.85 -31.48
CA PRO A 40 -20.94 -20.43 -32.48
C PRO A 40 -19.48 -20.34 -32.04
N PRO A 41 -18.63 -21.32 -32.38
CA PRO A 41 -17.23 -21.31 -31.99
C PRO A 41 -16.55 -20.08 -32.58
N MET A 42 -16.16 -19.18 -31.68
CA MET A 42 -15.46 -17.96 -32.04
C MET A 42 -13.99 -18.26 -32.29
N ASP A 43 -13.42 -17.72 -33.37
CA ASP A 43 -12.00 -17.79 -33.64
C ASP A 43 -11.16 -17.28 -32.46
N LYS A 44 -10.05 -17.97 -32.20
CA LYS A 44 -9.15 -17.64 -31.07
C LYS A 44 -8.70 -16.17 -31.12
N THR A 45 -8.43 -15.65 -32.33
CA THR A 45 -7.96 -14.28 -32.53
C THR A 45 -9.02 -13.26 -32.13
N GLU A 46 -10.27 -13.47 -32.56
CA GLU A 46 -11.40 -12.61 -32.19
C GLU A 46 -11.72 -12.69 -30.70
N ARG A 47 -11.59 -13.90 -30.10
CA ARG A 47 -11.79 -14.08 -28.66
C ARG A 47 -10.74 -13.32 -27.84
N VAL A 48 -9.47 -13.35 -28.25
CA VAL A 48 -8.38 -12.59 -27.61
C VAL A 48 -8.62 -11.09 -27.78
N LYS A 49 -9.07 -10.64 -28.94
CA LYS A 49 -9.41 -9.24 -29.19
C LYS A 49 -10.51 -8.76 -28.26
N ARG A 50 -11.63 -9.48 -28.15
CA ARG A 50 -12.73 -9.14 -27.23
C ARG A 50 -12.32 -9.16 -25.76
N LEU A 51 -11.47 -10.10 -25.34
CA LEU A 51 -10.92 -10.11 -23.99
C LEU A 51 -10.06 -8.87 -23.71
N ARG A 52 -9.25 -8.45 -24.67
CA ARG A 52 -8.45 -7.21 -24.56
C ARG A 52 -9.33 -5.98 -24.45
N GLU A 53 -10.34 -5.87 -25.30
CA GLU A 53 -11.31 -4.77 -25.27
C GLU A 53 -12.05 -4.75 -23.92
N HIS A 54 -12.54 -5.88 -23.45
CA HIS A 54 -13.23 -6.00 -22.16
C HIS A 54 -12.31 -5.61 -20.99
N LEU A 55 -11.07 -6.11 -20.96
CA LEU A 55 -10.10 -5.76 -19.93
C LEU A 55 -9.71 -4.27 -19.98
N THR A 56 -9.67 -3.67 -21.17
CA THR A 56 -9.39 -2.25 -21.32
C THR A 56 -10.56 -1.39 -20.86
N LEU A 57 -11.79 -1.77 -21.20
CA LEU A 57 -13.00 -1.07 -20.78
C LEU A 57 -13.29 -1.20 -19.29
N SER A 58 -12.92 -2.34 -18.68
CA SER A 58 -13.05 -2.54 -17.23
C SER A 58 -11.92 -1.91 -16.41
N LYS A 59 -10.89 -1.38 -17.06
CA LYS A 59 -9.74 -0.78 -16.39
C LYS A 59 -10.12 0.59 -15.84
N VAL A 60 -10.34 0.65 -14.54
CA VAL A 60 -10.57 1.92 -13.83
C VAL A 60 -9.32 2.78 -13.96
N ASN A 61 -9.48 4.00 -14.45
CA ASN A 61 -8.40 4.99 -14.41
C ASN A 61 -8.30 5.57 -12.99
N HIS A 62 -7.53 4.90 -12.14
CA HIS A 62 -7.34 5.30 -10.74
C HIS A 62 -6.76 6.71 -10.62
N GLU A 63 -5.92 7.13 -11.57
CA GLU A 63 -5.32 8.45 -11.57
C GLU A 63 -6.38 9.54 -11.71
N ASP A 64 -7.25 9.42 -12.70
CA ASP A 64 -8.33 10.39 -12.90
C ASP A 64 -9.29 10.46 -11.71
N GLN A 65 -9.53 9.34 -11.05
CA GLN A 65 -10.39 9.30 -9.87
C GLN A 65 -9.72 9.97 -8.67
N VAL A 66 -8.48 9.60 -8.36
CA VAL A 66 -7.74 10.18 -7.24
C VAL A 66 -7.52 11.68 -7.41
N MET A 67 -7.21 12.15 -8.63
CA MET A 67 -6.98 13.58 -8.89
C MET A 67 -8.22 14.46 -8.70
N LYS A 68 -9.44 13.87 -8.69
CA LYS A 68 -10.70 14.58 -8.41
C LYS A 68 -10.99 14.74 -6.91
N LEU A 69 -10.33 13.95 -6.05
CA LEU A 69 -10.53 14.00 -4.62
C LEU A 69 -10.03 15.32 -4.03
N ALA A 70 -10.65 15.76 -2.92
CA ALA A 70 -10.37 17.06 -2.33
C ALA A 70 -9.13 17.01 -1.43
N THR A 71 -8.98 15.94 -0.64
CA THR A 71 -7.96 15.83 0.41
C THR A 71 -7.00 14.67 0.17
N LEU A 72 -5.81 14.79 0.74
CA LEU A 72 -4.81 13.72 0.72
C LEU A 72 -5.30 12.49 1.51
N LYS A 73 -6.08 12.70 2.56
CA LYS A 73 -6.71 11.62 3.32
C LYS A 73 -7.66 10.80 2.43
N GLU A 74 -8.57 11.46 1.69
CA GLU A 74 -9.46 10.78 0.75
C GLU A 74 -8.68 10.00 -0.33
N ALA A 75 -7.59 10.57 -0.84
CA ALA A 75 -6.74 9.92 -1.82
C ALA A 75 -6.10 8.63 -1.27
N HIS A 76 -5.64 8.64 0.00
CA HIS A 76 -5.12 7.44 0.67
C HIS A 76 -6.22 6.42 0.92
N THR A 77 -7.39 6.85 1.43
CA THR A 77 -8.57 6.00 1.64
C THR A 77 -8.97 5.29 0.34
N TYR A 78 -9.02 6.04 -0.76
CA TYR A 78 -9.30 5.47 -2.09
C TYR A 78 -8.33 4.34 -2.43
N CYS A 79 -7.03 4.56 -2.25
CA CYS A 79 -6.01 3.56 -2.57
C CYS A 79 -6.16 2.28 -1.74
N VAL A 80 -6.51 2.39 -0.45
CA VAL A 80 -6.74 1.23 0.42
C VAL A 80 -8.01 0.47 0.01
N ILE A 81 -9.13 1.17 -0.20
CA ILE A 81 -10.41 0.54 -0.56
C ILE A 81 -10.30 -0.20 -1.90
N HIS A 82 -9.55 0.35 -2.85
CA HIS A 82 -9.33 -0.29 -4.15
C HIS A 82 -8.21 -1.33 -4.16
N GLY A 83 -7.57 -1.60 -3.02
CA GLY A 83 -6.53 -2.61 -2.87
C GLY A 83 -5.30 -2.36 -3.75
N LEU A 84 -4.94 -1.10 -3.98
CA LEU A 84 -3.82 -0.74 -4.85
C LEU A 84 -2.49 -1.20 -4.24
N SER A 85 -1.65 -1.81 -5.06
CA SER A 85 -0.30 -2.21 -4.66
C SER A 85 0.63 -1.00 -4.47
N ALA A 86 1.76 -1.19 -3.78
CA ALA A 86 2.73 -0.12 -3.56
C ALA A 86 3.24 0.52 -4.86
N GLN A 87 3.41 -0.28 -5.90
CA GLN A 87 3.81 0.19 -7.24
C GLN A 87 2.74 1.06 -7.91
N GLN A 88 1.47 0.90 -7.52
CA GLN A 88 0.35 1.67 -8.05
C GLN A 88 0.09 2.93 -7.20
N TYR A 89 -0.07 2.77 -5.87
CA TYR A 89 -0.42 3.91 -5.04
C TYR A 89 0.74 4.89 -4.81
N GLY A 90 1.99 4.41 -4.79
CA GLY A 90 3.16 5.27 -4.55
C GLY A 90 3.24 6.43 -5.53
N PRO A 91 3.40 6.17 -6.86
CA PRO A 91 3.45 7.21 -7.87
C PRO A 91 2.16 8.05 -7.95
N LEU A 92 1.00 7.44 -7.66
CA LEU A 92 -0.30 8.10 -7.70
C LEU A 92 -0.43 9.16 -6.61
N LEU A 93 -0.11 8.80 -5.36
CA LEU A 93 -0.18 9.71 -4.22
C LEU A 93 0.95 10.76 -4.25
N GLU A 94 2.14 10.41 -4.71
CA GLU A 94 3.21 11.38 -4.99
C GLU A 94 2.73 12.44 -6.00
N ARG A 95 2.09 12.02 -7.09
CA ARG A 95 1.52 12.95 -8.08
C ARG A 95 0.40 13.80 -7.47
N PHE A 96 -0.47 13.22 -6.64
CA PHE A 96 -1.50 13.95 -5.93
C PHE A 96 -0.89 15.06 -5.06
N ILE A 97 0.11 14.72 -4.23
CA ILE A 97 0.83 15.68 -3.39
C ILE A 97 1.40 16.81 -4.24
N ARG A 98 2.13 16.48 -5.31
CA ARG A 98 2.71 17.50 -6.18
C ARG A 98 1.66 18.44 -6.77
N THR A 99 0.57 17.90 -7.28
CA THR A 99 -0.46 18.70 -7.98
C THR A 99 -1.28 19.54 -7.00
N LYS A 100 -1.71 18.97 -5.88
CA LYS A 100 -2.60 19.66 -4.93
C LYS A 100 -1.86 20.70 -4.06
N PHE A 101 -0.59 20.49 -3.79
CA PHE A 101 0.21 21.38 -2.95
C PHE A 101 1.23 22.21 -3.71
N ASN A 102 1.09 22.28 -5.04
CA ASN A 102 1.90 23.13 -5.92
C ASN A 102 3.40 22.85 -5.89
N TYR A 103 3.78 21.56 -5.81
CA TYR A 103 5.16 21.15 -6.01
C TYR A 103 5.43 20.95 -7.51
N ILE A 104 6.62 21.33 -7.93
CA ILE A 104 7.14 21.11 -9.27
C ILE A 104 7.81 19.74 -9.32
N LYS A 105 7.55 18.94 -10.36
CA LYS A 105 8.21 17.66 -10.56
C LYS A 105 9.68 17.84 -10.90
N ASN A 106 10.58 17.19 -10.17
CA ASN A 106 11.99 17.12 -10.52
C ASN A 106 12.25 16.10 -11.63
N LYS A 107 13.38 16.23 -12.33
CA LYS A 107 13.79 15.23 -13.31
C LYS A 107 14.47 14.06 -12.58
N ALA A 108 14.04 12.85 -12.86
CA ALA A 108 14.55 11.65 -12.18
C ALA A 108 16.09 11.48 -12.24
N LYS A 109 16.73 11.98 -13.30
CA LYS A 109 18.18 11.89 -13.48
C LYS A 109 19.00 12.86 -12.62
N ASP A 110 18.37 13.89 -12.03
CA ASP A 110 19.09 14.99 -11.38
C ASP A 110 19.40 14.67 -9.91
N CYS A 111 18.96 13.52 -9.37
CA CYS A 111 19.15 13.09 -7.97
C CYS A 111 18.75 14.15 -6.93
N THR A 112 17.73 14.95 -7.26
CA THR A 112 17.22 16.07 -6.43
C THR A 112 15.94 15.73 -5.68
N GLY A 113 15.60 14.43 -5.55
CA GLY A 113 14.33 13.98 -5.00
C GLY A 113 13.18 14.07 -6.03
N ASP A 114 11.95 13.83 -5.57
CA ASP A 114 10.79 13.67 -6.44
C ASP A 114 10.19 15.01 -6.92
N CYS A 115 10.33 16.06 -6.10
CA CYS A 115 9.71 17.36 -6.37
C CYS A 115 10.41 18.51 -5.66
N SER A 116 10.04 19.75 -6.05
CA SER A 116 10.53 20.98 -5.42
C SER A 116 9.41 21.99 -5.21
N LYS A 117 9.53 22.81 -4.14
CA LYS A 117 8.66 23.94 -3.84
C LYS A 117 9.50 25.06 -3.23
N ASP A 118 9.32 26.27 -3.70
CA ASP A 118 10.06 27.46 -3.24
C ASP A 118 11.59 27.27 -3.28
N GLY A 119 12.08 26.59 -4.31
CA GLY A 119 13.49 26.30 -4.54
C GLY A 119 14.06 25.18 -3.65
N LYS A 120 13.25 24.52 -2.81
CA LYS A 120 13.67 23.42 -1.94
C LYS A 120 13.21 22.07 -2.50
N ASN A 121 14.14 21.15 -2.63
CA ASN A 121 13.90 19.81 -3.13
C ASN A 121 13.35 18.89 -2.03
N SER A 122 12.42 18.04 -2.40
CA SER A 122 11.80 17.07 -1.49
C SER A 122 11.70 15.68 -2.10
N GLU A 123 11.90 14.68 -1.27
CA GLU A 123 11.64 13.28 -1.57
C GLU A 123 10.31 12.88 -0.93
N VAL A 124 9.44 12.21 -1.65
CA VAL A 124 8.11 11.77 -1.17
C VAL A 124 8.10 10.26 -0.97
N LYS A 125 7.68 9.81 0.19
CA LYS A 125 7.49 8.38 0.47
C LYS A 125 6.12 8.15 1.07
N VAL A 126 5.41 7.19 0.53
CA VAL A 126 4.05 6.84 0.94
C VAL A 126 4.00 5.42 1.47
N SER A 127 3.30 5.21 2.57
CA SER A 127 3.04 3.87 3.08
C SER A 127 1.60 3.75 3.56
N LEU A 128 0.91 2.73 3.09
CA LEU A 128 -0.41 2.35 3.58
C LEU A 128 -0.22 1.24 4.63
N GLY A 129 -0.80 1.44 5.80
CA GLY A 129 -0.90 0.40 6.82
C GLY A 129 -1.83 -0.73 6.35
N GLY A 130 -1.58 -1.95 6.79
CA GLY A 130 -2.50 -3.06 6.56
C GLY A 130 -3.73 -2.98 7.49
N ALA A 131 -4.81 -3.66 7.12
CA ALA A 131 -6.05 -3.71 7.91
C ALA A 131 -5.84 -4.23 9.35
N THR A 132 -4.80 -5.04 9.56
CA THR A 132 -4.42 -5.61 10.85
C THR A 132 -3.07 -5.11 11.38
N HIS A 133 -2.40 -4.21 10.65
CA HIS A 133 -1.04 -3.80 10.97
C HIS A 133 -0.91 -2.28 10.99
N THR A 134 -0.46 -1.79 12.13
CA THR A 134 -0.06 -0.39 12.32
C THR A 134 1.40 -0.14 11.90
N LYS A 135 1.98 -1.04 11.09
CA LYS A 135 3.35 -0.96 10.60
C LYS A 135 3.39 -0.35 9.20
N PHE A 136 4.28 0.61 9.04
CA PHE A 136 4.53 1.28 7.76
C PHE A 136 5.88 0.87 7.18
N ASN A 137 6.08 1.12 5.89
CA ASN A 137 7.31 0.77 5.19
C ASN A 137 7.68 1.88 4.20
N PHE A 138 8.54 2.78 4.63
CA PHE A 138 9.13 3.81 3.80
C PHE A 138 10.43 3.29 3.22
N VAL A 139 10.43 2.92 1.96
CA VAL A 139 11.58 2.34 1.25
C VAL A 139 12.22 3.33 0.28
N GLN A 140 13.41 2.98 -0.21
CA GLN A 140 14.15 3.80 -1.16
C GLN A 140 14.45 5.21 -0.62
N ILE A 141 14.79 5.30 0.67
CA ILE A 141 15.30 6.52 1.26
C ILE A 141 16.77 6.64 0.81
N ARG A 142 17.09 7.73 0.14
CA ARG A 142 18.43 8.00 -0.45
C ARG A 142 18.98 9.30 0.11
N PRO A 143 19.62 9.30 1.30
CA PRO A 143 20.12 10.52 1.93
C PRO A 143 21.28 11.18 1.17
N SER A 144 21.91 10.46 0.23
CA SER A 144 22.93 11.00 -0.68
C SER A 144 22.35 11.94 -1.74
N HIS A 145 21.06 11.85 -2.04
CA HIS A 145 20.39 12.75 -2.99
C HIS A 145 20.37 14.19 -2.48
N ASP A 146 20.34 15.13 -3.41
CA ASP A 146 20.29 16.56 -3.10
C ASP A 146 18.85 17.01 -2.88
N CYS A 147 18.27 16.58 -1.76
CA CYS A 147 16.95 17.01 -1.28
C CYS A 147 17.11 17.53 0.16
N GLU A 148 16.37 18.57 0.50
CA GLU A 148 16.39 19.18 1.83
C GLU A 148 15.38 18.56 2.77
N THR A 149 14.31 17.96 2.22
CA THR A 149 13.19 17.49 3.01
C THR A 149 12.66 16.15 2.52
N TYR A 150 12.23 15.30 3.47
CA TYR A 150 11.49 14.08 3.21
C TYR A 150 10.04 14.27 3.63
N ILE A 151 9.12 14.08 2.71
CA ILE A 151 7.67 14.06 2.97
C ILE A 151 7.28 12.60 3.08
N LEU A 152 6.98 12.14 4.31
CA LEU A 152 6.55 10.78 4.56
C LEU A 152 5.05 10.81 4.88
N THR A 153 4.25 10.04 4.15
CA THR A 153 2.82 9.91 4.46
C THR A 153 2.49 8.48 4.86
N ALA A 154 1.90 8.32 6.03
CA ALA A 154 1.45 7.06 6.59
C ALA A 154 -0.05 7.09 6.77
N TYR A 155 -0.77 6.13 6.24
CA TYR A 155 -2.21 6.05 6.39
C TYR A 155 -2.62 4.69 6.96
N ASN A 156 -3.42 4.73 8.02
CA ASN A 156 -3.95 3.55 8.69
C ASN A 156 -5.48 3.54 8.64
N LEU A 157 -6.04 2.47 8.08
CA LEU A 157 -7.47 2.18 8.11
C LEU A 157 -7.66 0.85 8.83
N SER A 158 -8.11 0.91 10.08
CA SER A 158 -8.39 -0.25 10.93
C SER A 158 -9.88 -0.31 11.29
N SER A 159 -10.32 -1.43 11.85
CA SER A 159 -11.68 -1.56 12.39
C SER A 159 -12.00 -0.53 13.48
N GLU A 160 -10.99 -0.03 14.18
CA GLU A 160 -11.13 0.94 15.27
C GLU A 160 -11.33 2.38 14.77
N ASN A 161 -10.81 2.69 13.57
CA ASN A 161 -10.87 4.03 13.01
C ASN A 161 -11.61 4.14 11.67
N VAL A 162 -12.29 3.08 11.25
CA VAL A 162 -13.02 3.04 9.96
C VAL A 162 -14.16 4.07 9.90
N GLU A 163 -14.82 4.33 11.01
CA GLU A 163 -15.90 5.32 11.10
C GLU A 163 -15.40 6.76 10.90
N SER A 164 -14.15 7.02 11.27
CA SER A 164 -13.48 8.31 11.01
C SER A 164 -12.70 8.31 9.68
N GLU A 165 -12.95 7.32 8.81
CA GLU A 165 -12.28 7.17 7.52
C GLU A 165 -10.76 7.01 7.62
N GLY A 166 -10.31 6.32 8.66
CA GLY A 166 -8.90 6.07 8.90
C GLY A 166 -8.12 7.29 9.43
N GLU A 167 -6.82 7.11 9.60
CA GLU A 167 -5.93 8.14 10.13
C GLU A 167 -4.73 8.38 9.21
N LEU A 168 -4.54 9.64 8.80
CA LEU A 168 -3.43 10.08 7.97
C LEU A 168 -2.41 10.81 8.85
N TYR A 169 -1.16 10.40 8.73
CA TYR A 169 0.00 11.06 9.32
C TYR A 169 0.89 11.59 8.20
N ILE A 170 1.30 12.84 8.31
CA ILE A 170 2.19 13.51 7.38
C ILE A 170 3.39 13.99 8.16
N PHE A 171 4.58 13.56 7.78
CA PHE A 171 5.83 14.00 8.39
C PHE A 171 6.65 14.76 7.35
N LYS A 172 7.10 15.95 7.71
CA LYS A 172 7.99 16.78 6.89
C LYS A 172 9.33 16.85 7.58
N VAL A 173 10.20 15.88 7.26
CA VAL A 173 11.42 15.61 7.98
C VAL A 173 12.60 16.26 7.27
N PRO A 174 13.36 17.16 7.89
CA PRO A 174 14.59 17.69 7.33
C PRO A 174 15.60 16.58 7.04
N LYS A 175 16.42 16.74 6.00
CA LYS A 175 17.41 15.76 5.57
C LYS A 175 18.33 15.29 6.70
N GLU A 176 18.82 16.23 7.50
CA GLU A 176 19.75 15.87 8.58
C GLU A 176 19.08 15.08 9.70
N GLU A 177 17.78 15.31 9.92
CA GLU A 177 17.02 14.53 10.90
C GLU A 177 16.67 13.13 10.36
N ILE A 178 16.32 13.02 9.06
CA ILE A 178 16.08 11.69 8.48
C ILE A 178 17.34 10.82 8.54
N LYS A 179 18.53 11.38 8.36
CA LYS A 179 19.80 10.66 8.52
C LYS A 179 19.95 10.09 9.93
N LYS A 180 19.70 10.90 10.97
CA LYS A 180 19.77 10.45 12.37
C LYS A 180 18.77 9.33 12.65
N ILE A 181 17.54 9.48 12.13
CA ILE A 181 16.49 8.47 12.28
C ILE A 181 16.86 7.18 11.55
N VAL A 182 17.44 7.26 10.35
CA VAL A 182 17.90 6.09 9.59
C VAL A 182 19.06 5.39 10.28
N VAL A 183 20.02 6.11 10.84
CA VAL A 183 21.12 5.51 11.63
C VAL A 183 20.60 4.77 12.85
N SER A 184 19.58 5.32 13.53
CA SER A 184 19.07 4.76 14.78
C SER A 184 18.09 3.60 14.58
N PHE A 185 17.25 3.67 13.57
CA PHE A 185 16.09 2.79 13.39
C PHE A 185 15.96 2.17 12.00
N GLY A 186 16.77 2.63 11.04
CA GLY A 186 16.69 2.21 9.66
C GLY A 186 17.35 0.85 9.39
N GLY A 187 17.05 0.37 8.20
CA GLY A 187 17.71 -0.79 7.60
C GLY A 187 17.95 -0.55 6.12
N TYR A 188 18.61 -1.47 5.46
CA TYR A 188 18.72 -1.44 4.00
C TYR A 188 17.38 -1.78 3.35
N ALA A 189 17.06 -1.11 2.25
CA ALA A 189 15.88 -1.45 1.45
C ALA A 189 16.07 -2.82 0.78
N HIS A 190 17.31 -3.07 0.34
CA HIS A 190 17.76 -4.33 -0.25
C HIS A 190 19.03 -4.79 0.48
N GLY A 191 19.11 -6.07 0.81
CA GLY A 191 20.24 -6.65 1.54
C GLY A 191 20.18 -6.45 3.05
N THR A 192 21.26 -6.80 3.71
CA THR A 192 21.37 -6.86 5.16
C THR A 192 22.58 -6.08 5.69
N ILE A 193 22.60 -5.82 7.01
CA ILE A 193 23.77 -5.24 7.68
C ILE A 193 25.01 -6.13 7.52
N LYS A 194 24.84 -7.45 7.45
CA LYS A 194 25.95 -8.39 7.24
C LYS A 194 26.62 -8.19 5.87
N GLU A 195 25.83 -7.87 4.85
CA GLU A 195 26.30 -7.66 3.46
C GLU A 195 26.87 -6.26 3.26
N HIS A 196 26.25 -5.24 3.86
CA HIS A 196 26.51 -3.84 3.54
C HIS A 196 27.24 -3.06 4.66
N GLY A 197 27.41 -3.68 5.83
CA GLY A 197 28.00 -3.04 7.00
C GLY A 197 27.00 -2.22 7.83
N LYS A 198 27.47 -1.62 8.91
CA LYS A 198 26.66 -0.78 9.79
C LYS A 198 26.29 0.52 9.09
N ILE A 199 25.04 0.97 9.28
CA ILE A 199 24.59 2.28 8.78
C ILE A 199 25.12 3.36 9.72
N THR A 200 25.87 4.32 9.15
CA THR A 200 26.44 5.46 9.89
C THR A 200 26.17 6.74 9.10
N ILE A 201 26.41 7.91 9.72
CA ILE A 201 26.27 9.21 9.02
C ILE A 201 27.21 9.28 7.81
N GLU A 202 28.42 8.74 7.92
CA GLU A 202 29.41 8.71 6.84
C GLU A 202 28.89 7.91 5.64
N THR A 203 28.31 6.70 5.90
CA THR A 203 27.73 5.88 4.83
C THR A 203 26.51 6.53 4.17
N LEU A 204 25.75 7.34 4.91
CA LEU A 204 24.60 8.08 4.38
C LEU A 204 25.01 9.32 3.57
N ASN A 205 26.18 9.87 3.83
CA ASN A 205 26.72 11.03 3.11
C ASN A 205 27.53 10.66 1.85
N ASP A 206 27.81 9.38 1.65
CA ASP A 206 28.55 8.90 0.49
C ASP A 206 27.71 9.10 -0.79
N LYS A 207 28.06 10.15 -1.56
CA LYS A 207 27.39 10.50 -2.82
C LYS A 207 27.58 9.46 -3.93
N GLN A 208 28.56 8.58 -3.81
CA GLN A 208 28.79 7.50 -4.76
C GLN A 208 28.00 6.24 -4.39
N SER A 209 27.40 6.22 -3.22
CA SER A 209 26.62 5.10 -2.75
C SER A 209 25.31 4.94 -3.54
N THR A 210 25.12 3.76 -4.10
CA THR A 210 23.83 3.34 -4.69
C THR A 210 22.90 2.68 -3.67
N LYS A 211 23.28 2.70 -2.38
CA LYS A 211 22.52 2.04 -1.32
C LYS A 211 21.22 2.79 -1.03
N GLU A 212 20.18 2.05 -0.86
CA GLU A 212 18.86 2.53 -0.48
C GLU A 212 18.51 2.05 0.92
N TYR A 213 17.89 2.92 1.68
CA TYR A 213 17.52 2.64 3.06
C TYR A 213 16.01 2.56 3.23
N ALA A 214 15.56 2.01 4.35
CA ALA A 214 14.16 1.89 4.69
C ALA A 214 13.93 2.20 6.17
N LEU A 215 12.82 2.86 6.46
CA LEU A 215 12.26 3.00 7.80
C LEU A 215 10.97 2.18 7.88
N ARG A 216 10.86 1.38 8.94
CA ARG A 216 9.72 0.46 9.13
C ARG A 216 9.04 0.70 10.48
N PRO A 217 8.55 1.93 10.75
CA PRO A 217 7.94 2.24 12.02
C PRO A 217 6.61 1.51 12.21
N THR A 218 6.33 1.16 13.46
CA THR A 218 5.00 0.78 13.93
C THR A 218 4.46 1.93 14.80
N ILE A 219 3.17 2.22 14.73
CA ILE A 219 2.57 3.27 15.56
C ILE A 219 2.99 3.07 17.02
N ASN A 220 3.48 4.13 17.66
CA ASN A 220 3.98 4.20 19.04
C ASN A 220 5.32 3.52 19.33
N ASP A 221 6.01 2.91 18.35
CA ASP A 221 7.38 2.45 18.57
C ASP A 221 8.40 3.60 18.64
N ALA A 222 9.66 3.27 18.89
CA ALA A 222 10.72 4.27 19.02
C ALA A 222 10.98 5.05 17.72
N CYS A 223 10.90 4.39 16.56
CA CYS A 223 11.04 5.03 15.26
C CYS A 223 9.88 5.99 14.98
N TRP A 224 8.64 5.55 15.28
CA TRP A 224 7.46 6.40 15.18
C TRP A 224 7.57 7.65 16.06
N LYS A 225 7.96 7.46 17.33
CA LYS A 225 8.16 8.58 18.27
C LYS A 225 9.21 9.57 17.77
N ALA A 226 10.26 9.10 17.10
CA ALA A 226 11.28 9.96 16.50
C ALA A 226 10.75 10.76 15.29
N LEU A 227 9.72 10.28 14.59
CA LEU A 227 9.06 10.99 13.49
C LEU A 227 8.03 12.02 13.98
N MET A 228 7.40 11.80 15.13
CA MET A 228 6.29 12.63 15.62
C MET A 228 6.60 14.14 15.75
N PRO A 229 7.80 14.58 16.13
CA PRO A 229 8.14 16.02 16.15
C PRO A 229 8.03 16.71 14.79
N PHE A 230 8.05 15.96 13.71
CA PHE A 230 7.96 16.46 12.32
C PHE A 230 6.58 16.29 11.70
N ARG A 231 5.58 15.87 12.50
CA ARG A 231 4.19 15.79 12.05
C ARG A 231 3.66 17.17 11.72
N VAL A 232 3.06 17.26 10.53
CA VAL A 232 2.41 18.49 10.05
C VAL A 232 0.96 18.18 9.63
N PRO A 233 0.05 19.16 9.67
CA PRO A 233 -1.26 19.02 9.03
C PRO A 233 -1.11 19.03 7.50
N GLU A 234 -2.15 18.64 6.78
CA GLU A 234 -2.16 18.64 5.31
C GLU A 234 -1.86 20.04 4.73
N SER A 235 -2.34 21.10 5.40
CA SER A 235 -2.05 22.50 5.04
C SER A 235 -0.57 22.89 5.19
N GLY A 236 0.25 22.07 5.84
CA GLY A 236 1.69 22.27 6.00
C GLY A 236 2.53 21.74 4.84
N LEU A 237 1.89 21.10 3.84
CA LEU A 237 2.51 20.71 2.59
C LEU A 237 2.49 21.88 1.61
#